data_ed7b265cbfc0cf3d7da351d5471589a4
#
_entry.id   ed7b265cbfc0cf3d7da351d5471589a4
#
_cell.length_a   1.000
_cell.length_b   1.000
_cell.length_c   1.000
_cell.angle_alpha   90.00
_cell.angle_beta   90.00
_cell.angle_gamma   90.00
#
_symmetry.space_group_name_H-M   'P 1'
#
loop_
_entity.id
_entity.type
_entity.pdbx_description
1 polymer ?
#
loop_
_entity_poly.entity_id
_entity_poly.type
_entity_poly.pdbx_seq_one_letter_code
_entity_poly.pdbx_strand_id
1 'polypeptide(L)'
;MPAVTTPPSNSSTSPHKEAIRKLHDELAPERNRWLRKAAFFHSEDLLYLKFLIPAGSRILELGCGTGHLLAALKPSQGVGVDISSGMIEQARQTYPDLTFLQGDIEDPTFINSLSGPFDVILIMDTLGVLSDCQQTFTNLHQLCARETRLIVVYFSHLWKPILKLAELVRLRKPQPPQNVFSPQDVHDLVALADFEAVKAELRILSPLWLLGIGRFLNRFIAPAPGIRSLCLRHYTVCRSLLNKDDGIHSATVVVPARNERGNIEQAVLRIPQFCDDIEIIFVEGHSRDGTWEEIQRVMSVYPQRNIKAMRQPGKGKADAVFAAFDVAQGDVLMILDADLTMPPEHLPKFWEAIRSGKGEYINGSRLIYQMEDEAMQFLNLIANKLFSIIFTWLLSQRFTDTLCGTKVLRRSDYEKLKAGRKYFGDFDPFGDFDIIFGASKLGLKVVEIPIRYAKRTYGETQISRFRHGILLLRMVAFAFFRIKAL
;
A
#
# COMPACT_ATOMS: atom_id res chain seq x y z
N MET A 1 22.39 -5.29 37.00
CA MET A 1 21.35 -4.64 36.20
C MET A 1 20.26 -4.18 37.16
N PRO A 2 19.95 -2.89 37.31
CA PRO A 2 18.89 -2.45 38.17
C PRO A 2 17.53 -2.74 37.51
N ALA A 3 16.60 -3.25 38.30
CA ALA A 3 15.22 -3.54 37.87
C ALA A 3 14.53 -2.25 37.42
N VAL A 4 14.00 -2.26 36.22
CA VAL A 4 13.09 -1.22 35.72
C VAL A 4 11.79 -1.36 36.50
N THR A 5 11.56 -0.45 37.44
CA THR A 5 10.28 -0.35 38.15
C THR A 5 9.24 0.20 37.18
N THR A 6 8.26 -0.63 36.81
CA THR A 6 7.04 -0.18 36.13
C THR A 6 6.32 0.85 37.02
N PRO A 7 5.92 2.00 36.48
CA PRO A 7 5.13 2.96 37.23
C PRO A 7 3.77 2.35 37.58
N PRO A 8 3.18 2.70 38.72
CA PRO A 8 1.90 2.16 39.17
C PRO A 8 0.81 2.55 38.19
N SER A 9 -0.02 1.58 37.79
CA SER A 9 -1.25 1.76 37.02
C SER A 9 -2.26 2.57 37.83
N ASN A 10 -2.21 3.89 37.70
CA ASN A 10 -3.27 4.75 38.20
C ASN A 10 -4.44 4.71 37.21
N SER A 11 -5.46 3.92 37.53
CA SER A 11 -6.77 3.86 36.82
C SER A 11 -7.67 5.08 37.12
N SER A 12 -7.09 6.25 37.42
CA SER A 12 -7.86 7.49 37.52
C SER A 12 -7.92 8.14 36.12
N THR A 13 -9.13 8.12 35.53
CA THR A 13 -9.44 8.83 34.29
C THR A 13 -8.94 10.28 34.39
N SER A 14 -8.01 10.70 33.53
CA SER A 14 -7.49 12.06 33.62
C SER A 14 -8.64 13.08 33.45
N PRO A 15 -8.61 14.25 34.09
CA PRO A 15 -9.64 15.28 33.93
C PRO A 15 -9.89 15.67 32.47
N HIS A 16 -8.87 15.57 31.64
CA HIS A 16 -8.95 15.81 30.21
C HIS A 16 -9.82 14.76 29.49
N LYS A 17 -9.60 13.46 29.75
CA LYS A 17 -10.40 12.37 29.17
C LYS A 17 -11.86 12.43 29.62
N GLU A 18 -12.09 12.76 30.89
CA GLU A 18 -13.45 12.92 31.41
C GLU A 18 -14.20 14.07 30.74
N ALA A 19 -13.53 15.19 30.52
CA ALA A 19 -14.10 16.32 29.78
C ALA A 19 -14.45 15.96 28.32
N ILE A 20 -13.58 15.18 27.64
CA ILE A 20 -13.84 14.67 26.29
C ILE A 20 -15.04 13.72 26.29
N ARG A 21 -15.07 12.75 27.20
CA ARG A 21 -16.18 11.80 27.33
C ARG A 21 -17.50 12.52 27.50
N LYS A 22 -17.57 13.45 28.48
CA LYS A 22 -18.77 14.22 28.77
C LYS A 22 -19.26 15.04 27.58
N LEU A 23 -18.34 15.74 26.88
CA LEU A 23 -18.69 16.50 25.67
C LEU A 23 -19.25 15.60 24.57
N HIS A 24 -18.67 14.41 24.37
CA HIS A 24 -19.14 13.47 23.35
C HIS A 24 -20.49 12.85 23.75
N ASP A 25 -20.74 12.55 25.03
CA ASP A 25 -22.03 12.09 25.51
C ASP A 25 -23.13 13.17 25.30
N GLU A 26 -22.83 14.44 25.56
CA GLU A 26 -23.74 15.56 25.28
C GLU A 26 -24.02 15.75 23.77
N LEU A 27 -23.04 15.49 22.92
CA LEU A 27 -23.16 15.63 21.45
C LEU A 27 -23.79 14.40 20.77
N ALA A 28 -23.86 13.26 21.44
CA ALA A 28 -24.35 12.02 20.84
C ALA A 28 -25.75 12.15 20.21
N PRO A 29 -26.77 12.76 20.85
CA PRO A 29 -28.11 12.89 20.27
C PRO A 29 -28.13 13.71 18.98
N GLU A 30 -27.23 14.70 18.83
CA GLU A 30 -27.18 15.56 17.67
C GLU A 30 -26.20 15.08 16.59
N ARG A 31 -25.42 14.03 16.86
CA ARG A 31 -24.32 13.55 15.96
C ARG A 31 -24.80 13.31 14.53
N ASN A 32 -25.92 12.63 14.36
CA ASN A 32 -26.47 12.29 13.06
C ASN A 32 -26.94 13.55 12.27
N ARG A 33 -27.37 14.61 12.97
CA ARG A 33 -27.70 15.90 12.33
C ARG A 33 -26.44 16.55 11.76
N TRP A 34 -25.33 16.55 12.51
CA TRP A 34 -24.06 17.10 12.04
C TRP A 34 -23.45 16.29 10.90
N LEU A 35 -23.57 14.97 10.91
CA LEU A 35 -23.15 14.09 9.80
C LEU A 35 -23.91 14.44 8.51
N ARG A 36 -25.23 14.60 8.59
CA ARG A 36 -26.04 15.02 7.43
C ARG A 36 -25.67 16.40 6.91
N LYS A 37 -25.40 17.38 7.80
CA LYS A 37 -24.96 18.72 7.42
C LYS A 37 -23.63 18.74 6.66
N ALA A 38 -22.71 17.84 7.00
CA ALA A 38 -21.41 17.67 6.37
C ALA A 38 -21.36 16.46 5.41
N ALA A 39 -22.51 16.04 4.86
CA ALA A 39 -22.61 14.80 4.07
C ALA A 39 -21.65 14.74 2.87
N PHE A 40 -21.46 15.86 2.17
CA PHE A 40 -20.51 15.93 1.06
C PHE A 40 -19.08 15.64 1.52
N PHE A 41 -18.63 16.29 2.59
CA PHE A 41 -17.31 16.09 3.16
C PHE A 41 -17.09 14.63 3.58
N HIS A 42 -18.05 14.02 4.30
CA HIS A 42 -17.96 12.63 4.71
C HIS A 42 -18.03 11.64 3.52
N SER A 43 -18.73 12.03 2.44
CA SER A 43 -18.75 11.21 1.21
C SER A 43 -17.41 11.20 0.49
N GLU A 44 -16.67 12.31 0.49
CA GLU A 44 -15.32 12.39 -0.07
C GLU A 44 -14.31 11.58 0.77
N ASP A 45 -14.40 11.64 2.12
CA ASP A 45 -13.61 10.79 3.02
C ASP A 45 -13.88 9.29 2.75
N LEU A 46 -15.16 8.91 2.71
CA LEU A 46 -15.57 7.52 2.50
C LEU A 46 -15.12 6.99 1.13
N LEU A 47 -15.19 7.82 0.10
CA LEU A 47 -14.74 7.43 -1.25
C LEU A 47 -13.27 7.02 -1.25
N TYR A 48 -12.42 7.81 -0.59
CA TYR A 48 -11.00 7.49 -0.51
C TYR A 48 -10.69 6.31 0.43
N LEU A 49 -11.38 6.22 1.56
CA LEU A 49 -11.22 5.07 2.46
C LEU A 49 -11.66 3.75 1.80
N LYS A 50 -12.71 3.74 0.99
CA LYS A 50 -13.11 2.58 0.17
C LYS A 50 -12.07 2.21 -0.90
N PHE A 51 -11.27 3.16 -1.36
CA PHE A 51 -10.13 2.86 -2.22
C PHE A 51 -8.98 2.20 -1.44
N LEU A 52 -8.69 2.69 -0.20
CA LEU A 52 -7.60 2.17 0.64
C LEU A 52 -7.91 0.82 1.27
N ILE A 53 -9.17 0.60 1.66
CA ILE A 53 -9.61 -0.56 2.45
C ILE A 53 -10.26 -1.57 1.51
N PRO A 54 -9.70 -2.79 1.39
CA PRO A 54 -10.34 -3.85 0.59
C PRO A 54 -11.72 -4.20 1.12
N ALA A 55 -12.64 -4.52 0.23
CA ALA A 55 -13.98 -4.98 0.61
C ALA A 55 -13.87 -6.29 1.42
N GLY A 56 -14.70 -6.43 2.45
CA GLY A 56 -14.71 -7.61 3.30
C GLY A 56 -13.56 -7.70 4.31
N SER A 57 -12.78 -6.62 4.50
CA SER A 57 -11.75 -6.57 5.53
C SER A 57 -12.33 -6.67 6.95
N ARG A 58 -11.54 -7.22 7.88
CA ARG A 58 -11.78 -7.13 9.33
C ARG A 58 -11.28 -5.77 9.81
N ILE A 59 -12.18 -4.90 10.27
CA ILE A 59 -11.87 -3.51 10.58
C ILE A 59 -12.07 -3.23 12.06
N LEU A 60 -11.07 -2.60 12.68
CA LEU A 60 -11.16 -1.95 13.98
C LEU A 60 -11.17 -0.44 13.80
N GLU A 61 -12.22 0.25 14.22
CA GLU A 61 -12.28 1.72 14.22
C GLU A 61 -12.15 2.24 15.66
N LEU A 62 -11.10 3.02 15.91
CA LEU A 62 -10.78 3.62 17.21
C LEU A 62 -11.25 5.08 17.24
N GLY A 63 -12.21 5.38 18.13
CA GLY A 63 -12.96 6.64 18.15
C GLY A 63 -14.11 6.62 17.14
N CYS A 64 -14.90 5.52 17.10
CA CYS A 64 -15.91 5.27 16.06
C CYS A 64 -17.15 6.19 16.15
N GLY A 65 -17.34 6.93 17.24
CA GLY A 65 -18.56 7.71 17.48
C GLY A 65 -19.81 6.84 17.32
N THR A 66 -20.77 7.29 16.49
CA THR A 66 -22.02 6.55 16.25
C THR A 66 -21.89 5.44 15.18
N GLY A 67 -20.68 5.00 14.82
CA GLY A 67 -20.43 3.84 13.94
C GLY A 67 -20.73 4.07 12.45
N HIS A 68 -21.05 5.29 12.05
CA HIS A 68 -21.46 5.61 10.67
C HIS A 68 -20.42 5.21 9.62
N LEU A 69 -19.15 5.50 9.88
CA LEU A 69 -18.06 5.20 8.94
C LEU A 69 -17.81 3.70 8.84
N LEU A 70 -17.72 3.02 9.98
CA LEU A 70 -17.52 1.58 10.04
C LEU A 70 -18.60 0.83 9.25
N ALA A 71 -19.87 1.20 9.44
CA ALA A 71 -20.99 0.62 8.71
C ALA A 71 -20.92 0.89 7.20
N ALA A 72 -20.54 2.11 6.80
CA ALA A 72 -20.42 2.50 5.39
C ALA A 72 -19.26 1.79 4.65
N LEU A 73 -18.24 1.32 5.37
CA LEU A 73 -17.12 0.53 4.84
C LEU A 73 -17.47 -0.93 4.57
N LYS A 74 -18.58 -1.45 5.14
CA LYS A 74 -19.09 -2.82 4.97
C LYS A 74 -18.02 -3.88 5.26
N PRO A 75 -17.48 -3.93 6.49
CA PRO A 75 -16.50 -4.93 6.88
C PRO A 75 -17.11 -6.34 6.91
N SER A 76 -16.27 -7.39 6.78
CA SER A 76 -16.70 -8.76 7.11
C SER A 76 -16.88 -8.96 8.63
N GLN A 77 -16.03 -8.28 9.41
CA GLN A 77 -16.12 -8.14 10.85
C GLN A 77 -15.72 -6.72 11.21
N GLY A 78 -16.65 -5.96 11.78
CA GLY A 78 -16.41 -4.58 12.22
C GLY A 78 -16.48 -4.44 13.73
N VAL A 79 -15.43 -3.88 14.31
CA VAL A 79 -15.37 -3.52 15.73
C VAL A 79 -15.16 -2.02 15.83
N GLY A 80 -16.07 -1.32 16.51
CA GLY A 80 -15.95 0.12 16.80
C GLY A 80 -15.73 0.35 18.28
N VAL A 81 -14.78 1.19 18.62
CA VAL A 81 -14.47 1.57 20.02
C VAL A 81 -14.63 3.08 20.17
N ASP A 82 -15.29 3.51 21.22
CA ASP A 82 -15.39 4.92 21.62
C ASP A 82 -15.43 5.06 23.14
N ILE A 83 -14.91 6.15 23.67
CA ILE A 83 -14.92 6.42 25.12
C ILE A 83 -16.32 6.83 25.61
N SER A 84 -17.15 7.38 24.73
CA SER A 84 -18.50 7.89 25.04
C SER A 84 -19.52 6.75 25.05
N SER A 85 -20.20 6.57 26.17
CA SER A 85 -21.31 5.63 26.31
C SER A 85 -22.49 6.01 25.41
N GLY A 86 -22.80 7.31 25.30
CA GLY A 86 -23.90 7.79 24.48
C GLY A 86 -23.67 7.55 22.98
N MET A 87 -22.43 7.69 22.50
CA MET A 87 -22.08 7.35 21.11
C MET A 87 -22.25 5.85 20.85
N ILE A 88 -21.74 5.00 21.73
CA ILE A 88 -21.79 3.53 21.60
C ILE A 88 -23.23 3.01 21.65
N GLU A 89 -24.06 3.56 22.52
CA GLU A 89 -25.47 3.18 22.59
C GLU A 89 -26.21 3.47 21.29
N GLN A 90 -26.02 4.65 20.70
CA GLN A 90 -26.58 4.99 19.40
C GLN A 90 -26.03 4.11 18.27
N ALA A 91 -24.72 3.80 18.32
CA ALA A 91 -24.10 2.93 17.31
C ALA A 91 -24.72 1.52 17.34
N ARG A 92 -24.90 0.91 18.52
CA ARG A 92 -25.53 -0.41 18.70
C ARG A 92 -26.97 -0.42 18.24
N GLN A 93 -27.73 0.64 18.52
CA GLN A 93 -29.13 0.74 18.07
C GLN A 93 -29.24 0.89 16.56
N THR A 94 -28.31 1.62 15.92
CA THR A 94 -28.35 1.93 14.49
C THR A 94 -27.78 0.80 13.63
N TYR A 95 -26.74 0.10 14.11
CA TYR A 95 -26.00 -0.93 13.36
C TYR A 95 -25.81 -2.22 14.20
N PRO A 96 -26.88 -2.98 14.44
CA PRO A 96 -26.85 -4.15 15.34
C PRO A 96 -25.95 -5.29 14.82
N ASP A 97 -25.64 -5.33 13.53
CA ASP A 97 -24.77 -6.34 12.90
C ASP A 97 -23.26 -6.09 13.16
N LEU A 98 -22.91 -4.94 13.76
CA LEU A 98 -21.53 -4.58 14.08
C LEU A 98 -21.28 -4.63 15.59
N THR A 99 -20.04 -4.84 15.98
CA THR A 99 -19.65 -4.85 17.39
C THR A 99 -19.19 -3.46 17.82
N PHE A 100 -19.82 -2.91 18.86
CA PHE A 100 -19.41 -1.63 19.44
C PHE A 100 -19.09 -1.77 20.92
N LEU A 101 -17.92 -1.30 21.31
CA LEU A 101 -17.38 -1.42 22.66
C LEU A 101 -17.09 -0.03 23.24
N GLN A 102 -17.58 0.21 24.46
CA GLN A 102 -17.14 1.39 25.19
C GLN A 102 -15.78 1.10 25.83
N GLY A 103 -14.79 1.96 25.60
CA GLY A 103 -13.46 1.79 26.17
C GLY A 103 -12.52 2.95 25.89
N ASP A 104 -11.48 3.04 26.70
CA ASP A 104 -10.38 3.97 26.51
C ASP A 104 -9.29 3.32 25.65
N ILE A 105 -9.07 3.84 24.46
CA ILE A 105 -8.06 3.32 23.51
C ILE A 105 -6.61 3.58 23.97
N GLU A 106 -6.40 4.40 24.98
CA GLU A 106 -5.10 4.61 25.61
C GLU A 106 -4.85 3.64 26.78
N ASP A 107 -5.87 2.86 27.21
CA ASP A 107 -5.70 1.84 28.25
C ASP A 107 -5.18 0.53 27.63
N PRO A 108 -3.93 0.12 27.97
CA PRO A 108 -3.37 -1.12 27.46
C PRO A 108 -4.20 -2.35 27.84
N THR A 109 -4.82 -2.35 29.02
CA THR A 109 -5.66 -3.47 29.50
C THR A 109 -6.88 -3.65 28.61
N PHE A 110 -7.51 -2.54 28.23
CA PHE A 110 -8.64 -2.56 27.30
C PHE A 110 -8.21 -3.04 25.90
N ILE A 111 -7.13 -2.48 25.37
CA ILE A 111 -6.62 -2.89 24.05
C ILE A 111 -6.25 -4.39 24.04
N ASN A 112 -5.66 -4.91 25.11
CA ASN A 112 -5.31 -6.33 25.26
C ASN A 112 -6.55 -7.25 25.33
N SER A 113 -7.72 -6.72 25.65
CA SER A 113 -8.97 -7.49 25.67
C SER A 113 -9.60 -7.67 24.27
N LEU A 114 -9.13 -6.92 23.27
CA LEU A 114 -9.64 -7.01 21.91
C LEU A 114 -9.07 -8.22 21.16
N SER A 115 -9.93 -8.90 20.41
CA SER A 115 -9.56 -10.09 19.64
C SER A 115 -9.06 -9.72 18.25
N GLY A 116 -7.73 -9.58 18.09
CA GLY A 116 -7.06 -9.40 16.79
C GLY A 116 -6.68 -10.73 16.11
N PRO A 117 -5.89 -10.71 15.02
CA PRO A 117 -5.50 -9.50 14.31
C PRO A 117 -6.59 -8.95 13.41
N PHE A 118 -6.51 -7.66 13.11
CA PHE A 118 -7.38 -6.98 12.14
C PHE A 118 -6.64 -6.73 10.83
N ASP A 119 -7.37 -6.68 9.70
CA ASP A 119 -6.77 -6.30 8.41
C ASP A 119 -6.50 -4.79 8.36
N VAL A 120 -7.41 -4.01 8.96
CA VAL A 120 -7.29 -2.55 9.04
C VAL A 120 -7.64 -2.06 10.44
N ILE A 121 -6.76 -1.21 10.98
CA ILE A 121 -7.03 -0.40 12.18
C ILE A 121 -7.16 1.05 11.71
N LEU A 122 -8.30 1.66 11.97
CA LEU A 122 -8.63 3.01 11.53
C LEU A 122 -8.72 3.96 12.73
N ILE A 123 -7.96 5.05 12.69
CA ILE A 123 -8.03 6.17 13.64
C ILE A 123 -8.43 7.41 12.84
N MET A 124 -9.69 7.84 12.98
CA MET A 124 -10.21 8.99 12.24
C MET A 124 -10.67 10.09 13.18
N ASP A 125 -10.05 11.27 13.05
CA ASP A 125 -10.32 12.46 13.87
C ASP A 125 -10.12 12.29 15.39
N THR A 126 -9.52 11.19 15.81
CA THR A 126 -9.32 10.82 17.22
C THR A 126 -7.93 11.22 17.71
N LEU A 127 -6.92 11.22 16.82
CA LEU A 127 -5.52 11.51 17.19
C LEU A 127 -5.37 12.83 17.97
N GLY A 128 -6.15 13.86 17.59
CA GLY A 128 -6.06 15.18 18.21
C GLY A 128 -6.51 15.25 19.66
N VAL A 129 -7.25 14.27 20.17
CA VAL A 129 -7.78 14.24 21.54
C VAL A 129 -7.04 13.26 22.45
N LEU A 130 -6.08 12.49 21.92
CA LEU A 130 -5.26 11.57 22.71
C LEU A 130 -4.28 12.32 23.62
N SER A 131 -4.07 11.80 24.80
CA SER A 131 -3.08 12.31 25.75
C SER A 131 -1.68 11.81 25.41
N ASP A 132 -1.56 10.56 24.98
CA ASP A 132 -0.31 9.94 24.55
C ASP A 132 -0.51 9.13 23.25
N CYS A 133 -0.23 9.78 22.13
CA CYS A 133 -0.35 9.14 20.81
C CYS A 133 0.69 8.05 20.59
N GLN A 134 1.92 8.21 21.09
CA GLN A 134 2.98 7.23 20.91
C GLN A 134 2.64 5.93 21.63
N GLN A 135 2.26 6.01 22.90
CA GLN A 135 1.88 4.84 23.69
C GLN A 135 0.65 4.15 23.09
N THR A 136 -0.33 4.94 22.61
CA THR A 136 -1.51 4.39 21.93
C THR A 136 -1.09 3.57 20.72
N PHE A 137 -0.24 4.08 19.84
CA PHE A 137 0.25 3.34 18.68
C PHE A 137 1.01 2.08 19.10
N THR A 138 1.92 2.18 20.08
CA THR A 138 2.69 1.04 20.59
C THR A 138 1.79 -0.11 21.05
N ASN A 139 0.68 0.18 21.72
CA ASN A 139 -0.27 -0.82 22.19
C ASN A 139 -1.01 -1.53 21.04
N LEU A 140 -1.05 -0.96 19.82
CA LEU A 140 -1.78 -1.56 18.71
C LEU A 140 -1.06 -2.74 18.05
N HIS A 141 0.24 -2.94 18.27
CA HIS A 141 1.01 -4.01 17.60
C HIS A 141 0.44 -5.40 17.84
N GLN A 142 -0.10 -5.66 19.02
CA GLN A 142 -0.73 -6.95 19.37
C GLN A 142 -2.00 -7.25 18.55
N LEU A 143 -2.64 -6.21 18.01
CA LEU A 143 -3.81 -6.32 17.14
C LEU A 143 -3.45 -6.37 15.66
N CYS A 144 -2.15 -6.33 15.34
CA CYS A 144 -1.62 -6.34 13.98
C CYS A 144 -1.08 -7.72 13.61
N ALA A 145 -1.33 -8.13 12.37
CA ALA A 145 -0.51 -9.09 11.64
C ALA A 145 0.44 -8.30 10.70
N ARG A 146 1.33 -9.01 9.98
CA ARG A 146 2.19 -8.41 8.96
C ARG A 146 1.41 -7.55 7.95
N GLU A 147 0.24 -8.01 7.61
CA GLU A 147 -0.59 -7.43 6.54
C GLU A 147 -1.52 -6.34 7.04
N THR A 148 -1.60 -6.12 8.35
CA THR A 148 -2.43 -5.07 8.94
C THR A 148 -1.99 -3.69 8.47
N ARG A 149 -2.96 -2.86 8.10
CA ARG A 149 -2.73 -1.44 7.79
C ARG A 149 -3.36 -0.57 8.86
N LEU A 150 -2.52 0.20 9.55
CA LEU A 150 -2.97 1.28 10.41
C LEU A 150 -3.20 2.52 9.54
N ILE A 151 -4.43 3.01 9.50
CA ILE A 151 -4.80 4.21 8.73
C ILE A 151 -5.14 5.32 9.71
N VAL A 152 -4.33 6.37 9.69
CA VAL A 152 -4.52 7.56 10.53
C VAL A 152 -5.03 8.70 9.66
N VAL A 153 -6.20 9.25 10.02
CA VAL A 153 -6.86 10.34 9.28
C VAL A 153 -7.09 11.53 10.21
N TYR A 154 -6.59 12.70 9.80
CA TYR A 154 -6.63 13.89 10.63
C TYR A 154 -6.75 15.16 9.78
N PHE A 155 -7.11 16.29 10.45
CA PHE A 155 -7.20 17.59 9.80
C PHE A 155 -5.83 18.25 9.66
N SER A 156 -5.63 18.94 8.55
CA SER A 156 -4.44 19.76 8.33
C SER A 156 -4.36 20.90 9.35
N HIS A 157 -3.18 21.08 9.92
CA HIS A 157 -2.90 22.20 10.83
C HIS A 157 -3.13 23.58 10.18
N LEU A 158 -2.94 23.68 8.86
CA LEU A 158 -3.16 24.92 8.10
C LEU A 158 -4.63 25.40 8.15
N TRP A 159 -5.56 24.48 8.31
CA TRP A 159 -6.99 24.77 8.36
C TRP A 159 -7.51 25.14 9.74
N LYS A 160 -6.68 25.09 10.79
CA LYS A 160 -7.10 25.38 12.17
C LYS A 160 -7.86 26.70 12.32
N PRO A 161 -7.42 27.86 11.75
CA PRO A 161 -8.17 29.12 11.88
C PRO A 161 -9.54 29.06 11.16
N ILE A 162 -9.58 28.44 9.96
CA ILE A 162 -10.81 28.30 9.18
C ILE A 162 -11.81 27.37 9.90
N LEU A 163 -11.33 26.27 10.47
CA LEU A 163 -12.17 25.34 11.23
C LEU A 163 -12.73 25.97 12.50
N LYS A 164 -11.95 26.79 13.22
CA LYS A 164 -12.44 27.55 14.37
C LYS A 164 -13.53 28.57 13.96
N LEU A 165 -13.33 29.27 12.84
CA LEU A 165 -14.36 30.17 12.30
C LEU A 165 -15.64 29.39 11.94
N ALA A 166 -15.50 28.22 11.31
CA ALA A 166 -16.64 27.37 10.98
C ALA A 166 -17.41 26.87 12.23
N GLU A 167 -16.72 26.63 13.34
CA GLU A 167 -17.34 26.31 14.64
C GLU A 167 -18.12 27.54 15.18
N LEU A 168 -17.52 28.72 15.15
CA LEU A 168 -18.14 29.94 15.62
C LEU A 168 -19.46 30.25 14.87
N VAL A 169 -19.47 30.07 13.55
CA VAL A 169 -20.68 30.30 12.71
C VAL A 169 -21.58 29.04 12.62
N ARG A 170 -21.37 28.04 13.47
CA ARG A 170 -22.15 26.78 13.55
C ARG A 170 -22.23 26.00 12.22
N LEU A 171 -21.23 26.12 11.37
CA LEU A 171 -21.06 25.26 10.20
C LEU A 171 -20.41 23.92 10.55
N ARG A 172 -19.65 23.86 11.64
CA ARG A 172 -19.01 22.67 12.20
C ARG A 172 -19.47 22.46 13.65
N LYS A 173 -19.54 21.19 14.09
CA LYS A 173 -19.83 20.88 15.50
C LYS A 173 -18.71 21.42 16.41
N PRO A 174 -19.01 21.82 17.64
CA PRO A 174 -18.00 22.16 18.63
C PRO A 174 -17.02 20.99 18.84
N GLN A 175 -15.75 21.32 19.01
CA GLN A 175 -14.70 20.34 19.27
C GLN A 175 -14.03 20.62 20.62
N PRO A 176 -13.60 19.58 21.36
CA PRO A 176 -12.73 19.78 22.51
C PRO A 176 -11.41 20.42 22.06
N PRO A 177 -10.60 20.93 23.01
CA PRO A 177 -9.23 21.31 22.71
C PRO A 177 -8.49 20.13 22.07
N GLN A 178 -7.89 20.34 20.90
CA GLN A 178 -7.23 19.30 20.14
C GLN A 178 -5.75 19.63 19.96
N ASN A 179 -4.93 18.61 20.06
CA ASN A 179 -3.56 18.65 19.55
C ASN A 179 -3.59 18.84 18.03
N VAL A 180 -2.60 19.53 17.53
CA VAL A 180 -2.50 19.86 16.10
C VAL A 180 -1.19 19.34 15.58
N PHE A 181 -1.28 18.46 14.62
CA PHE A 181 -0.13 17.76 14.06
C PHE A 181 0.16 18.23 12.64
N SER A 182 1.42 18.45 12.35
CA SER A 182 1.93 18.49 10.97
C SER A 182 2.05 17.06 10.44
N PRO A 183 2.18 16.86 9.11
CA PRO A 183 2.46 15.54 8.53
C PRO A 183 3.75 14.91 9.10
N GLN A 184 4.75 15.73 9.39
CA GLN A 184 6.02 15.27 9.97
C GLN A 184 5.83 14.76 11.40
N ASP A 185 5.06 15.48 12.23
CA ASP A 185 4.79 15.04 13.61
C ASP A 185 4.13 13.66 13.64
N VAL A 186 3.14 13.43 12.75
CA VAL A 186 2.49 12.11 12.67
C VAL A 186 3.45 11.04 12.17
N HIS A 187 4.30 11.37 11.19
CA HIS A 187 5.32 10.45 10.70
C HIS A 187 6.30 10.06 11.83
N ASP A 188 6.75 11.03 12.62
CA ASP A 188 7.70 10.80 13.70
C ASP A 188 7.05 10.02 14.86
N LEU A 189 5.79 10.33 15.21
CA LEU A 189 5.04 9.59 16.23
C LEU A 189 4.83 8.12 15.87
N VAL A 190 4.45 7.81 14.62
CA VAL A 190 4.29 6.42 14.21
C VAL A 190 5.63 5.69 14.13
N ALA A 191 6.70 6.39 13.73
CA ALA A 191 8.05 5.83 13.69
C ALA A 191 8.59 5.52 15.11
N LEU A 192 8.36 6.40 16.08
CA LEU A 192 8.71 6.20 17.50
C LEU A 192 7.96 5.02 18.13
N ALA A 193 6.82 4.65 17.56
CA ALA A 193 6.03 3.50 17.99
C ALA A 193 6.25 2.26 17.11
N ASP A 194 7.38 2.14 16.41
CA ASP A 194 7.72 1.02 15.53
C ASP A 194 6.70 0.73 14.39
N PHE A 195 5.98 1.77 13.96
CA PHE A 195 5.21 1.73 12.71
C PHE A 195 5.95 2.47 11.61
N GLU A 196 5.88 1.97 10.40
CA GLU A 196 6.41 2.63 9.21
C GLU A 196 5.28 3.21 8.37
N ALA A 197 5.34 4.52 8.09
CA ALA A 197 4.45 5.14 7.13
C ALA A 197 4.78 4.65 5.71
N VAL A 198 3.84 3.93 5.10
CA VAL A 198 3.97 3.39 3.74
C VAL A 198 3.66 4.46 2.72
N LYS A 199 2.58 5.21 2.92
CA LYS A 199 2.21 6.35 2.08
C LYS A 199 1.41 7.39 2.86
N ALA A 200 1.52 8.64 2.42
CA ALA A 200 0.72 9.75 2.92
C ALA A 200 0.05 10.48 1.76
N GLU A 201 -1.23 10.78 1.91
CA GLU A 201 -2.05 11.51 0.94
C GLU A 201 -2.74 12.69 1.58
N LEU A 202 -2.81 13.77 0.82
CA LEU A 202 -3.55 14.98 1.18
C LEU A 202 -4.69 15.14 0.20
N ARG A 203 -5.90 15.27 0.72
CA ARG A 203 -7.13 15.33 -0.08
C ARG A 203 -8.12 16.34 0.48
N ILE A 204 -9.16 16.61 -0.28
CA ILE A 204 -10.27 17.51 0.05
C ILE A 204 -9.78 18.95 0.16
N LEU A 205 -9.72 19.62 -0.97
CA LEU A 205 -9.45 21.07 -1.05
C LEU A 205 -10.70 21.87 -0.67
N SER A 206 -11.89 21.39 -1.06
CA SER A 206 -13.17 21.98 -0.70
C SER A 206 -14.03 20.99 0.10
N PRO A 207 -14.41 21.31 1.35
CA PRO A 207 -15.36 20.51 2.13
C PRO A 207 -16.82 20.74 1.73
N LEU A 208 -17.10 21.69 0.83
CA LEU A 208 -18.44 22.11 0.41
C LEU A 208 -18.71 21.65 -1.02
N TRP A 209 -19.94 21.23 -1.30
CA TRP A 209 -20.33 20.76 -2.63
C TRP A 209 -20.37 21.87 -3.70
N LEU A 210 -20.84 23.10 -3.35
CA LEU A 210 -20.85 24.29 -4.20
C LEU A 210 -21.37 24.02 -5.64
N LEU A 211 -22.55 23.41 -5.77
CA LEU A 211 -23.14 23.04 -7.07
C LEU A 211 -22.24 22.16 -7.95
N GLY A 212 -21.41 21.31 -7.32
CA GLY A 212 -20.47 20.40 -8.02
C GLY A 212 -19.05 20.93 -8.16
N ILE A 213 -18.84 22.25 -7.98
CA ILE A 213 -17.49 22.85 -8.05
C ILE A 213 -16.57 22.23 -7.00
N GLY A 214 -17.06 22.00 -5.78
CA GLY A 214 -16.26 21.35 -4.73
C GLY A 214 -15.73 19.99 -5.13
N ARG A 215 -16.56 19.16 -5.79
CA ARG A 215 -16.13 17.85 -6.32
C ARG A 215 -15.10 18.01 -7.42
N PHE A 216 -15.30 18.94 -8.35
CA PHE A 216 -14.33 19.23 -9.40
C PHE A 216 -12.96 19.65 -8.81
N LEU A 217 -12.97 20.55 -7.83
CA LEU A 217 -11.75 20.98 -7.13
C LEU A 217 -11.05 19.81 -6.44
N ASN A 218 -11.80 18.97 -5.72
CA ASN A 218 -11.25 17.81 -5.00
C ASN A 218 -10.65 16.77 -5.97
N ARG A 219 -11.31 16.55 -7.11
CA ARG A 219 -10.95 15.50 -8.06
C ARG A 219 -9.77 15.89 -8.96
N PHE A 220 -9.73 17.14 -9.46
CA PHE A 220 -8.79 17.54 -10.50
C PHE A 220 -7.75 18.56 -10.05
N ILE A 221 -8.08 19.43 -9.10
CA ILE A 221 -7.19 20.50 -8.66
C ILE A 221 -6.41 20.08 -7.39
N ALA A 222 -7.08 19.50 -6.43
CA ALA A 222 -6.47 19.07 -5.17
C ALA A 222 -5.26 18.12 -5.35
N PRO A 223 -5.26 17.16 -6.29
CA PRO A 223 -4.11 16.28 -6.50
C PRO A 223 -2.87 16.95 -7.09
N ALA A 224 -2.99 18.15 -7.65
CA ALA A 224 -1.88 18.83 -8.32
C ALA A 224 -0.71 19.09 -7.36
N PRO A 225 0.54 18.86 -7.81
CA PRO A 225 1.74 19.17 -7.01
C PRO A 225 1.71 20.64 -6.55
N GLY A 226 2.03 20.88 -5.27
CA GLY A 226 1.93 22.21 -4.62
C GLY A 226 0.54 22.50 -4.05
N ILE A 227 -0.54 22.35 -4.83
CA ILE A 227 -1.91 22.60 -4.35
C ILE A 227 -2.33 21.59 -3.28
N ARG A 228 -1.91 20.32 -3.42
CA ARG A 228 -2.24 19.27 -2.46
C ARG A 228 -1.87 19.61 -1.01
N SER A 229 -0.83 20.42 -0.78
CA SER A 229 -0.42 20.87 0.55
C SER A 229 -1.48 21.74 1.24
N LEU A 230 -2.39 22.35 0.46
CA LEU A 230 -3.51 23.16 0.95
C LEU A 230 -4.74 22.33 1.30
N CYS A 231 -4.73 21.03 1.06
CA CYS A 231 -5.86 20.14 1.34
C CYS A 231 -6.15 20.04 2.84
N LEU A 232 -7.42 19.85 3.15
CA LEU A 232 -7.95 19.80 4.51
C LEU A 232 -7.63 18.50 5.24
N ARG A 233 -7.57 17.37 4.50
CA ARG A 233 -7.45 16.03 5.07
C ARG A 233 -6.10 15.40 4.77
N HIS A 234 -5.53 14.79 5.79
CA HIS A 234 -4.34 13.95 5.71
C HIS A 234 -4.71 12.51 5.99
N TYR A 235 -4.20 11.60 5.17
CA TYR A 235 -4.34 10.15 5.33
C TYR A 235 -2.95 9.55 5.35
N THR A 236 -2.58 8.91 6.45
CA THR A 236 -1.31 8.20 6.58
C THR A 236 -1.60 6.72 6.74
N VAL A 237 -1.06 5.90 5.83
CA VAL A 237 -1.17 4.44 5.87
C VAL A 237 0.14 3.90 6.39
N CYS A 238 0.08 3.15 7.48
CA CYS A 238 1.24 2.60 8.17
C CYS A 238 1.17 1.06 8.23
N ARG A 239 2.33 0.44 8.43
CA ARG A 239 2.47 -0.98 8.77
C ARG A 239 3.28 -1.14 10.06
N SER A 240 3.03 -2.21 10.80
CA SER A 240 3.84 -2.60 11.95
C SER A 240 5.21 -3.12 11.49
N LEU A 241 6.26 -2.73 12.18
CA LEU A 241 7.62 -3.27 11.98
C LEU A 241 7.93 -4.45 12.92
N LEU A 242 7.11 -4.68 13.93
CA LEU A 242 7.31 -5.74 14.92
C LEU A 242 6.76 -7.08 14.46
N ASN A 243 5.69 -7.07 13.66
CA ASN A 243 5.04 -8.28 13.16
C ASN A 243 5.70 -8.75 11.87
N LYS A 244 6.87 -9.38 12.00
CA LYS A 244 7.59 -10.03 10.90
C LYS A 244 7.08 -11.45 10.75
N ASP A 245 6.88 -11.85 9.51
CA ASP A 245 6.60 -13.24 9.18
C ASP A 245 7.92 -13.92 8.82
N ASP A 246 8.37 -14.83 9.67
CA ASP A 246 9.62 -15.59 9.49
C ASP A 246 9.42 -16.85 8.61
N GLY A 247 8.19 -17.09 8.13
CA GLY A 247 7.79 -18.31 7.40
C GLY A 247 8.10 -18.31 5.90
N ILE A 248 9.12 -17.55 5.43
CA ILE A 248 9.52 -17.55 4.02
C ILE A 248 10.75 -18.44 3.84
N HIS A 249 10.59 -19.56 3.11
CA HIS A 249 11.64 -20.55 2.87
C HIS A 249 11.92 -20.79 1.39
N SER A 250 10.99 -20.43 0.50
CA SER A 250 11.02 -20.82 -0.92
C SER A 250 10.77 -19.62 -1.85
N ALA A 251 11.33 -19.71 -3.05
CA ALA A 251 11.15 -18.70 -4.09
C ALA A 251 10.83 -19.34 -5.43
N THR A 252 9.95 -18.70 -6.22
CA THR A 252 9.75 -19.00 -7.63
C THR A 252 10.34 -17.87 -8.47
N VAL A 253 11.32 -18.21 -9.30
CA VAL A 253 11.90 -17.31 -10.31
C VAL A 253 11.23 -17.57 -11.65
N VAL A 254 10.42 -16.61 -12.09
CA VAL A 254 9.72 -16.67 -13.38
C VAL A 254 10.57 -16.02 -14.46
N VAL A 255 10.83 -16.75 -15.53
CA VAL A 255 11.65 -16.34 -16.66
C VAL A 255 10.80 -16.35 -17.94
N PRO A 256 10.13 -15.20 -18.27
CA PRO A 256 9.42 -15.09 -19.54
C PRO A 256 10.44 -15.01 -20.68
N ALA A 257 10.39 -15.97 -21.62
CA ALA A 257 11.37 -16.14 -22.69
C ALA A 257 10.71 -16.11 -24.06
N ARG A 258 11.15 -15.18 -24.92
CA ARG A 258 10.74 -15.12 -26.31
C ARG A 258 11.91 -14.77 -27.21
N ASN A 259 12.32 -15.70 -28.08
CA ASN A 259 13.52 -15.61 -28.93
C ASN A 259 14.79 -15.34 -28.08
N GLU A 260 14.98 -16.18 -27.05
CA GLU A 260 16.08 -16.05 -26.08
C GLU A 260 16.86 -17.37 -25.91
N ARG A 261 16.89 -18.21 -26.96
CA ARG A 261 17.55 -19.52 -26.95
C ARG A 261 18.94 -19.49 -26.33
N GLY A 262 19.78 -18.52 -26.70
CA GLY A 262 21.16 -18.43 -26.22
C GLY A 262 21.32 -18.05 -24.73
N ASN A 263 20.25 -17.61 -24.08
CA ASN A 263 20.26 -17.18 -22.68
C ASN A 263 19.67 -18.19 -21.69
N ILE A 264 18.95 -19.23 -22.17
CA ILE A 264 18.19 -20.16 -21.32
C ILE A 264 19.11 -20.91 -20.36
N GLU A 265 20.17 -21.53 -20.86
CA GLU A 265 21.11 -22.28 -20.03
C GLU A 265 21.85 -21.37 -19.05
N GLN A 266 22.26 -20.18 -19.49
CA GLN A 266 22.91 -19.19 -18.65
C GLN A 266 22.00 -18.70 -17.53
N ALA A 267 20.70 -18.57 -17.75
CA ALA A 267 19.74 -18.23 -16.70
C ALA A 267 19.77 -19.28 -15.57
N VAL A 268 19.75 -20.58 -15.90
CA VAL A 268 19.78 -21.66 -14.91
C VAL A 268 21.12 -21.74 -14.16
N LEU A 269 22.24 -21.59 -14.87
CA LEU A 269 23.57 -21.68 -14.28
C LEU A 269 23.89 -20.50 -13.33
N ARG A 270 23.41 -19.30 -13.68
CA ARG A 270 23.74 -18.07 -12.95
C ARG A 270 22.77 -17.72 -11.82
N ILE A 271 21.60 -18.38 -11.72
CA ILE A 271 20.74 -18.23 -10.54
C ILE A 271 21.40 -18.90 -9.34
N PRO A 272 21.87 -18.15 -8.32
CA PRO A 272 22.51 -18.73 -7.15
C PRO A 272 21.48 -19.38 -6.22
N GLN A 273 21.94 -20.26 -5.34
CA GLN A 273 21.13 -20.81 -4.26
C GLN A 273 21.07 -19.76 -3.13
N PHE A 274 19.89 -19.16 -2.87
CA PHE A 274 19.72 -18.07 -1.89
C PHE A 274 18.63 -18.35 -0.84
N CYS A 275 17.88 -19.46 -1.01
CA CYS A 275 16.91 -19.96 -0.05
C CYS A 275 16.83 -21.48 -0.14
N ASP A 276 16.02 -22.10 0.71
CA ASP A 276 15.97 -23.57 0.84
C ASP A 276 15.51 -24.24 -0.44
N ASP A 277 14.46 -23.71 -1.07
CA ASP A 277 13.92 -24.23 -2.34
C ASP A 277 13.73 -23.09 -3.36
N ILE A 278 14.31 -23.30 -4.56
CA ILE A 278 14.19 -22.39 -5.69
C ILE A 278 13.54 -23.10 -6.85
N GLU A 279 12.31 -22.71 -7.17
CA GLU A 279 11.59 -23.10 -8.36
C GLU A 279 11.91 -22.14 -9.50
N ILE A 280 12.25 -22.63 -10.67
CA ILE A 280 12.47 -21.82 -11.89
C ILE A 280 11.36 -22.17 -12.89
N ILE A 281 10.56 -21.19 -13.30
CA ILE A 281 9.49 -21.39 -14.28
C ILE A 281 9.81 -20.62 -15.55
N PHE A 282 10.14 -21.34 -16.63
CA PHE A 282 10.24 -20.75 -17.96
C PHE A 282 8.86 -20.67 -18.61
N VAL A 283 8.52 -19.48 -19.15
CA VAL A 283 7.31 -19.29 -19.93
C VAL A 283 7.69 -18.89 -21.35
N GLU A 284 7.49 -19.81 -22.27
CA GLU A 284 7.87 -19.64 -23.67
C GLU A 284 6.79 -18.87 -24.45
N GLY A 285 7.18 -17.75 -25.07
CA GLY A 285 6.32 -16.75 -25.68
C GLY A 285 6.19 -16.85 -27.20
N HIS A 286 5.91 -18.01 -27.77
CA HIS A 286 5.76 -18.25 -29.23
C HIS A 286 7.02 -17.87 -30.04
N SER A 287 8.17 -18.36 -29.61
CA SER A 287 9.48 -18.13 -30.24
C SER A 287 9.62 -18.83 -31.60
N ARG A 288 10.58 -18.34 -32.37
CA ARG A 288 10.91 -18.91 -33.70
C ARG A 288 12.36 -19.38 -33.83
N ASP A 289 13.15 -19.21 -32.76
CA ASP A 289 14.59 -19.46 -32.73
C ASP A 289 14.98 -20.78 -32.04
N GLY A 290 14.01 -21.61 -31.65
CA GLY A 290 14.27 -22.86 -30.93
C GLY A 290 14.39 -22.67 -29.40
N THR A 291 13.86 -21.58 -28.85
CA THR A 291 13.85 -21.32 -27.38
C THR A 291 13.15 -22.46 -26.61
N TRP A 292 12.03 -23.00 -27.12
CA TRP A 292 11.31 -24.08 -26.45
C TRP A 292 12.13 -25.36 -26.37
N GLU A 293 12.75 -25.74 -27.45
CA GLU A 293 13.63 -26.92 -27.55
C GLU A 293 14.82 -26.78 -26.59
N GLU A 294 15.38 -25.58 -26.50
CA GLU A 294 16.47 -25.30 -25.57
C GLU A 294 16.03 -25.41 -24.11
N ILE A 295 14.84 -24.90 -23.75
CA ILE A 295 14.27 -25.08 -22.40
C ILE A 295 14.14 -26.56 -22.07
N GLN A 296 13.61 -27.40 -22.98
CA GLN A 296 13.47 -28.82 -22.77
C GLN A 296 14.84 -29.52 -22.60
N ARG A 297 15.83 -29.12 -23.40
CA ARG A 297 17.22 -29.62 -23.27
C ARG A 297 17.79 -29.29 -21.89
N VAL A 298 17.69 -28.07 -21.45
CA VAL A 298 18.23 -27.58 -20.18
C VAL A 298 17.56 -28.29 -18.99
N MET A 299 16.26 -28.53 -19.04
CA MET A 299 15.54 -29.30 -18.01
C MET A 299 16.10 -30.71 -17.90
N SER A 300 16.46 -31.34 -19.03
CA SER A 300 17.03 -32.70 -19.04
C SER A 300 18.48 -32.76 -18.55
N VAL A 301 19.26 -31.70 -18.83
CA VAL A 301 20.68 -31.61 -18.45
C VAL A 301 20.86 -31.27 -16.96
N TYR A 302 19.92 -30.53 -16.37
CA TYR A 302 20.00 -30.07 -14.96
C TYR A 302 18.83 -30.58 -14.11
N PRO A 303 18.65 -31.94 -13.98
CA PRO A 303 17.53 -32.52 -13.25
C PRO A 303 17.55 -32.24 -11.74
N GLN A 304 18.70 -31.81 -11.19
CA GLN A 304 18.86 -31.39 -9.80
C GLN A 304 18.28 -30.00 -9.52
N ARG A 305 17.98 -29.22 -10.55
CA ARG A 305 17.30 -27.94 -10.42
C ARG A 305 15.79 -28.11 -10.56
N ASN A 306 15.00 -27.47 -9.71
CA ASN A 306 13.54 -27.50 -9.82
C ASN A 306 13.09 -26.60 -10.97
N ILE A 307 13.17 -27.09 -12.21
CA ILE A 307 12.83 -26.33 -13.42
C ILE A 307 11.49 -26.83 -13.97
N LYS A 308 10.58 -25.88 -14.19
CA LYS A 308 9.31 -26.10 -14.88
C LYS A 308 9.27 -25.27 -16.16
N ALA A 309 8.54 -25.75 -17.15
CA ALA A 309 8.33 -25.04 -18.40
C ALA A 309 6.87 -25.06 -18.80
N MET A 310 6.41 -23.95 -19.33
CA MET A 310 5.08 -23.85 -19.91
C MET A 310 5.09 -22.94 -21.14
N ARG A 311 4.17 -23.19 -22.06
CA ARG A 311 3.92 -22.28 -23.16
C ARG A 311 2.94 -21.21 -22.73
N GLN A 312 3.19 -19.99 -23.13
CA GLN A 312 2.32 -18.85 -22.85
C GLN A 312 0.94 -19.07 -23.48
N PRO A 313 -0.17 -18.96 -22.71
CA PRO A 313 -1.51 -19.15 -23.25
C PRO A 313 -1.95 -18.00 -24.16
N GLY A 314 -1.58 -16.78 -23.87
CA GLY A 314 -1.95 -15.58 -24.61
C GLY A 314 -0.78 -14.87 -25.29
N LYS A 315 -0.71 -13.55 -25.15
CA LYS A 315 0.33 -12.70 -25.76
C LYS A 315 0.82 -11.62 -24.80
N GLY A 316 2.10 -11.26 -24.95
CA GLY A 316 2.72 -10.19 -24.17
C GLY A 316 3.33 -10.69 -22.85
N LYS A 317 4.26 -9.92 -22.28
CA LYS A 317 4.98 -10.30 -21.06
C LYS A 317 4.05 -10.49 -19.86
N ALA A 318 3.00 -9.65 -19.76
CA ALA A 318 2.00 -9.72 -18.69
C ALA A 318 1.37 -11.11 -18.58
N ASP A 319 0.88 -11.63 -19.70
CA ASP A 319 0.22 -12.94 -19.75
C ASP A 319 1.18 -14.07 -19.33
N ALA A 320 2.44 -14.01 -19.79
CA ALA A 320 3.45 -14.98 -19.40
C ALA A 320 3.74 -14.97 -17.89
N VAL A 321 3.93 -13.77 -17.31
CA VAL A 321 4.21 -13.60 -15.88
C VAL A 321 3.04 -14.09 -15.02
N PHE A 322 1.82 -13.68 -15.34
CA PHE A 322 0.65 -14.07 -14.55
C PHE A 322 0.34 -15.56 -14.67
N ALA A 323 0.49 -16.14 -15.87
CA ALA A 323 0.33 -17.60 -16.05
C ALA A 323 1.31 -18.39 -15.18
N ALA A 324 2.57 -17.94 -15.07
CA ALA A 324 3.54 -18.56 -14.18
C ALA A 324 3.25 -18.33 -12.70
N PHE A 325 2.87 -17.11 -12.31
CA PHE A 325 2.52 -16.80 -10.92
C PHE A 325 1.33 -17.63 -10.42
N ASP A 326 0.38 -17.94 -11.30
CA ASP A 326 -0.80 -18.75 -10.97
C ASP A 326 -0.47 -20.22 -10.66
N VAL A 327 0.66 -20.74 -11.13
CA VAL A 327 1.13 -22.12 -10.88
C VAL A 327 2.34 -22.20 -9.96
N ALA A 328 2.89 -21.06 -9.58
CA ALA A 328 4.07 -20.94 -8.72
C ALA A 328 3.81 -21.47 -7.32
N GLN A 329 4.79 -22.18 -6.75
CA GLN A 329 4.70 -22.80 -5.42
C GLN A 329 5.51 -22.07 -4.35
N GLY A 330 6.51 -21.27 -4.75
CA GLY A 330 7.37 -20.55 -3.82
C GLY A 330 6.62 -19.47 -3.03
N ASP A 331 7.08 -19.21 -1.80
CA ASP A 331 6.54 -18.16 -0.92
C ASP A 331 6.75 -16.76 -1.50
N VAL A 332 7.84 -16.60 -2.25
CA VAL A 332 8.23 -15.35 -2.92
C VAL A 332 8.25 -15.54 -4.42
N LEU A 333 7.60 -14.64 -5.14
CA LEU A 333 7.56 -14.62 -6.61
C LEU A 333 8.52 -13.55 -7.11
N MET A 334 9.40 -13.93 -8.04
CA MET A 334 10.42 -13.08 -8.64
C MET A 334 10.35 -13.12 -10.15
N ILE A 335 10.46 -11.97 -10.83
CA ILE A 335 10.57 -11.89 -12.29
C ILE A 335 12.03 -11.68 -12.65
N LEU A 336 12.56 -12.55 -13.53
CA LEU A 336 13.87 -12.42 -14.14
C LEU A 336 13.72 -12.37 -15.66
N ASP A 337 14.08 -11.25 -16.27
CA ASP A 337 14.05 -11.13 -17.74
C ASP A 337 15.07 -12.09 -18.36
N ALA A 338 14.64 -12.87 -19.36
CA ALA A 338 15.47 -13.88 -20.00
C ALA A 338 16.70 -13.33 -20.74
N ASP A 339 16.74 -12.03 -21.03
CA ASP A 339 17.91 -11.38 -21.65
C ASP A 339 19.10 -11.19 -20.69
N LEU A 340 18.91 -11.49 -19.42
CA LEU A 340 19.90 -11.43 -18.34
C LEU A 340 20.61 -10.07 -18.18
N THR A 341 19.99 -9.00 -18.68
CA THR A 341 20.48 -7.63 -18.50
C THR A 341 20.44 -7.21 -17.02
N MET A 342 19.53 -7.79 -16.22
CA MET A 342 19.65 -7.86 -14.78
C MET A 342 20.37 -9.16 -14.41
N PRO A 343 21.62 -9.11 -13.91
CA PRO A 343 22.38 -10.30 -13.55
C PRO A 343 21.65 -11.14 -12.49
N PRO A 344 21.40 -12.45 -12.74
CA PRO A 344 20.73 -13.33 -11.79
C PRO A 344 21.39 -13.38 -10.40
N GLU A 345 22.67 -13.08 -10.32
CA GLU A 345 23.46 -12.99 -9.09
C GLU A 345 22.97 -11.89 -8.14
N HIS A 346 22.10 -10.99 -8.59
CA HIS A 346 21.48 -9.97 -7.75
C HIS A 346 20.20 -10.46 -7.04
N LEU A 347 19.60 -11.58 -7.44
CA LEU A 347 18.37 -12.12 -6.83
C LEU A 347 18.46 -12.29 -5.31
N PRO A 348 19.61 -12.70 -4.71
CA PRO A 348 19.75 -12.77 -3.25
C PRO A 348 19.47 -11.45 -2.54
N LYS A 349 19.77 -10.30 -3.16
CA LYS A 349 19.49 -8.97 -2.57
C LYS A 349 18.00 -8.69 -2.47
N PHE A 350 17.24 -9.14 -3.49
CA PHE A 350 15.79 -9.00 -3.52
C PHE A 350 15.14 -9.93 -2.50
N TRP A 351 15.63 -11.17 -2.42
CA TRP A 351 15.22 -12.14 -1.40
C TRP A 351 15.42 -11.58 0.01
N GLU A 352 16.62 -11.09 0.32
CA GLU A 352 16.94 -10.57 1.65
C GLU A 352 16.08 -9.34 2.00
N ALA A 353 15.76 -8.48 1.04
CA ALA A 353 14.92 -7.31 1.28
C ALA A 353 13.49 -7.68 1.67
N ILE A 354 12.93 -8.74 1.05
CA ILE A 354 11.58 -9.21 1.37
C ILE A 354 11.58 -10.05 2.65
N ARG A 355 12.58 -10.92 2.83
CA ARG A 355 12.73 -11.79 4.00
C ARG A 355 12.94 -10.98 5.29
N SER A 356 13.78 -9.97 5.24
CA SER A 356 14.04 -9.08 6.40
C SER A 356 12.91 -8.07 6.67
N GLY A 357 11.84 -8.07 5.86
CA GLY A 357 10.71 -7.16 6.02
C GLY A 357 11.01 -5.71 5.66
N LYS A 358 12.13 -5.41 4.96
CA LYS A 358 12.45 -4.05 4.50
C LYS A 358 11.42 -3.52 3.51
N GLY A 359 10.86 -4.40 2.68
CA GLY A 359 9.80 -4.08 1.74
C GLY A 359 8.82 -5.23 1.57
N GLU A 360 7.65 -4.94 1.01
CA GLU A 360 6.62 -5.92 0.68
C GLU A 360 6.47 -6.10 -0.84
N TYR A 361 6.89 -5.08 -1.59
CA TYR A 361 7.06 -5.09 -3.03
C TYR A 361 8.45 -4.54 -3.36
N ILE A 362 9.32 -5.37 -3.93
CA ILE A 362 10.69 -5.00 -4.25
C ILE A 362 10.80 -4.80 -5.76
N ASN A 363 11.27 -3.63 -6.15
CA ASN A 363 11.47 -3.25 -7.55
C ASN A 363 12.96 -3.09 -7.86
N GLY A 364 13.42 -3.52 -9.02
CA GLY A 364 14.77 -3.22 -9.47
C GLY A 364 14.88 -1.76 -9.96
N SER A 365 16.02 -1.14 -9.77
CA SER A 365 16.31 0.19 -10.32
C SER A 365 17.65 0.20 -11.05
N ARG A 366 17.62 0.54 -12.35
CA ARG A 366 18.78 0.63 -13.24
C ARG A 366 19.42 2.01 -13.24
N LEU A 367 18.74 3.01 -12.67
CA LEU A 367 19.09 4.43 -12.82
C LEU A 367 20.00 4.97 -11.74
N ILE A 368 20.47 4.12 -10.80
CA ILE A 368 21.30 4.51 -9.65
C ILE A 368 22.78 4.28 -9.93
N TYR A 369 23.14 3.14 -10.50
CA TYR A 369 24.50 2.85 -10.89
C TYR A 369 24.79 3.35 -12.30
N GLN A 370 26.08 3.65 -12.56
CA GLN A 370 26.54 3.94 -13.91
C GLN A 370 26.29 2.71 -14.80
N MET A 371 25.57 2.93 -15.89
CA MET A 371 25.27 1.89 -16.88
C MET A 371 26.48 1.65 -17.78
N GLU A 372 26.59 0.43 -18.29
CA GLU A 372 27.56 0.14 -19.35
C GLU A 372 27.28 1.00 -20.57
N ASP A 373 28.32 1.39 -21.29
CA ASP A 373 28.21 2.19 -22.50
C ASP A 373 27.24 1.49 -23.49
N GLU A 374 26.30 2.27 -24.04
CA GLU A 374 25.22 1.82 -24.93
C GLU A 374 24.03 1.07 -24.26
N ALA A 375 24.07 0.75 -22.97
CA ALA A 375 22.97 0.03 -22.32
C ALA A 375 21.65 0.81 -22.32
N MET A 376 21.71 2.15 -22.27
CA MET A 376 20.53 3.02 -22.38
C MET A 376 20.85 4.32 -23.13
N GLN A 377 20.03 4.66 -24.14
CA GLN A 377 20.17 5.91 -24.85
C GLN A 377 19.67 7.10 -24.03
N PHE A 378 20.28 8.28 -24.20
CA PHE A 378 20.01 9.51 -23.45
C PHE A 378 18.51 9.89 -23.40
N LEU A 379 17.77 9.78 -24.50
CA LEU A 379 16.33 10.06 -24.52
C LEU A 379 15.52 9.10 -23.66
N ASN A 380 15.91 7.82 -23.58
CA ASN A 380 15.27 6.85 -22.71
C ASN A 380 15.50 7.17 -21.22
N LEU A 381 16.69 7.68 -20.88
CA LEU A 381 17.02 8.13 -19.54
C LEU A 381 16.11 9.30 -19.10
N ILE A 382 15.95 10.30 -19.96
CA ILE A 382 15.06 11.44 -19.68
C ILE A 382 13.61 10.97 -19.52
N ALA A 383 13.13 10.13 -20.43
CA ALA A 383 11.77 9.60 -20.37
C ALA A 383 11.55 8.80 -19.06
N ASN A 384 12.47 7.90 -18.70
CA ASN A 384 12.38 7.14 -17.44
C ASN A 384 12.36 8.06 -16.22
N LYS A 385 13.18 9.11 -16.21
CA LYS A 385 13.20 10.09 -15.12
C LYS A 385 11.86 10.83 -14.99
N LEU A 386 11.28 11.24 -16.12
CA LEU A 386 9.97 11.90 -16.13
C LEU A 386 8.88 10.95 -15.61
N PHE A 387 8.85 9.70 -16.11
CA PHE A 387 7.89 8.71 -15.61
C PHE A 387 8.08 8.39 -14.13
N SER A 388 9.32 8.33 -13.64
CA SER A 388 9.58 8.11 -12.20
C SER A 388 8.97 9.21 -11.32
N ILE A 389 9.07 10.47 -11.74
CA ILE A 389 8.47 11.61 -11.04
C ILE A 389 6.93 11.50 -11.05
N ILE A 390 6.35 11.21 -12.22
CA ILE A 390 4.91 11.05 -12.38
C ILE A 390 4.39 9.90 -11.50
N PHE A 391 5.06 8.74 -11.51
CA PHE A 391 4.64 7.59 -10.72
C PHE A 391 4.85 7.82 -9.23
N THR A 392 5.93 8.48 -8.80
CA THR A 392 6.13 8.87 -7.40
C THR A 392 4.97 9.73 -6.90
N TRP A 393 4.55 10.72 -7.70
CA TRP A 393 3.37 11.54 -7.39
C TRP A 393 2.07 10.72 -7.41
N LEU A 394 1.86 9.91 -8.44
CA LEU A 394 0.64 9.14 -8.66
C LEU A 394 0.41 8.11 -7.53
N LEU A 395 1.46 7.42 -7.10
CA LEU A 395 1.40 6.32 -6.14
C LEU A 395 1.67 6.75 -4.70
N SER A 396 2.15 7.98 -4.49
CA SER A 396 2.55 8.53 -3.19
C SER A 396 3.58 7.66 -2.45
N GLN A 397 4.39 6.96 -3.23
CA GLN A 397 5.59 6.24 -2.82
C GLN A 397 6.69 6.51 -3.84
N ARG A 398 7.95 6.56 -3.39
CA ARG A 398 9.08 6.84 -4.27
C ARG A 398 9.32 5.70 -5.25
N PHE A 399 9.39 6.05 -6.55
CA PHE A 399 9.85 5.19 -7.63
C PHE A 399 10.95 5.91 -8.39
N THR A 400 12.06 5.23 -8.66
CA THR A 400 13.15 5.74 -9.49
C THR A 400 13.16 5.09 -10.87
N ASP A 401 12.73 3.83 -10.98
CA ASP A 401 12.66 3.09 -12.25
C ASP A 401 11.39 2.23 -12.30
N THR A 402 10.40 2.66 -13.07
CA THR A 402 9.14 1.93 -13.25
C THR A 402 9.20 0.86 -14.33
N LEU A 403 10.23 0.91 -15.19
CA LEU A 403 10.38 0.05 -16.35
C LEU A 403 11.41 -1.08 -16.17
N CYS A 404 11.97 -1.25 -14.98
CA CYS A 404 12.78 -2.41 -14.67
C CYS A 404 11.90 -3.65 -14.60
N GLY A 405 12.24 -4.71 -15.33
CA GLY A 405 11.44 -5.94 -15.37
C GLY A 405 11.48 -6.77 -14.09
N THR A 406 12.51 -6.58 -13.27
CA THR A 406 12.65 -7.36 -12.02
C THR A 406 11.75 -6.82 -10.93
N LYS A 407 10.77 -7.62 -10.55
CA LYS A 407 9.81 -7.34 -9.50
C LYS A 407 9.67 -8.55 -8.59
N VAL A 408 9.58 -8.29 -7.30
CA VAL A 408 9.52 -9.33 -6.27
C VAL A 408 8.44 -9.00 -5.26
N LEU A 409 7.61 -9.97 -4.95
CA LEU A 409 6.55 -9.87 -3.95
C LEU A 409 6.25 -11.24 -3.35
N ARG A 410 5.55 -11.29 -2.23
CA ARG A 410 5.08 -12.56 -1.67
C ARG A 410 3.92 -13.13 -2.48
N ARG A 411 3.81 -14.46 -2.54
CA ARG A 411 2.68 -15.13 -3.18
C ARG A 411 1.35 -14.75 -2.52
N SER A 412 1.31 -14.62 -1.20
CA SER A 412 0.11 -14.17 -0.47
C SER A 412 -0.35 -12.75 -0.87
N ASP A 413 0.60 -11.85 -1.14
CA ASP A 413 0.29 -10.50 -1.63
C ASP A 413 -0.16 -10.52 -3.10
N TYR A 414 0.43 -11.41 -3.93
CA TYR A 414 -0.02 -11.62 -5.31
C TYR A 414 -1.47 -12.12 -5.37
N GLU A 415 -1.88 -13.07 -4.52
CA GLU A 415 -3.26 -13.55 -4.50
C GLU A 415 -4.27 -12.44 -4.18
N LYS A 416 -3.96 -11.54 -3.25
CA LYS A 416 -4.76 -10.36 -2.97
C LYS A 416 -4.80 -9.39 -4.15
N LEU A 417 -3.66 -9.20 -4.80
CA LEU A 417 -3.53 -8.36 -5.99
C LEU A 417 -4.37 -8.93 -7.14
N LYS A 418 -4.30 -10.23 -7.38
CA LYS A 418 -5.09 -10.96 -8.37
C LYS A 418 -6.61 -10.79 -8.14
N ALA A 419 -7.07 -10.95 -6.91
CA ALA A 419 -8.47 -10.74 -6.53
C ALA A 419 -8.94 -9.30 -6.82
N GLY A 420 -8.04 -8.31 -6.65
CA GLY A 420 -8.31 -6.90 -6.91
C GLY A 420 -8.06 -6.41 -8.34
N ARG A 421 -7.54 -7.25 -9.24
CA ARG A 421 -7.05 -6.86 -10.58
C ARG A 421 -8.14 -6.20 -11.45
N LYS A 422 -9.39 -6.64 -11.35
CA LYS A 422 -10.52 -6.05 -12.08
C LYS A 422 -10.69 -4.54 -11.85
N TYR A 423 -10.16 -4.01 -10.76
CA TYR A 423 -10.23 -2.58 -10.46
C TYR A 423 -9.47 -1.74 -11.49
N PHE A 424 -8.31 -2.22 -11.96
CA PHE A 424 -7.49 -1.53 -12.97
C PHE A 424 -7.75 -2.02 -14.40
N GLY A 425 -8.48 -3.14 -14.58
CA GLY A 425 -8.82 -3.70 -15.90
C GLY A 425 -7.63 -4.39 -16.59
N ASP A 426 -7.89 -4.98 -17.76
CA ASP A 426 -6.88 -5.67 -18.57
C ASP A 426 -6.25 -4.70 -19.57
N PHE A 427 -5.43 -3.78 -19.08
CA PHE A 427 -4.90 -2.70 -19.90
C PHE A 427 -3.38 -2.76 -20.10
N ASP A 428 -2.66 -3.53 -19.26
CA ASP A 428 -1.19 -3.56 -19.22
C ASP A 428 -0.60 -4.71 -20.04
N PRO A 429 -0.02 -4.45 -21.23
CA PRO A 429 0.63 -5.48 -22.03
C PRO A 429 1.99 -5.92 -21.48
N PHE A 430 2.57 -5.18 -20.51
CA PHE A 430 3.88 -5.46 -19.93
C PHE A 430 3.77 -6.28 -18.63
N GLY A 431 2.61 -6.23 -17.92
CA GLY A 431 2.39 -6.85 -16.61
C GLY A 431 3.06 -6.12 -15.45
N ASP A 432 3.90 -5.16 -15.75
CA ASP A 432 4.67 -4.42 -14.74
C ASP A 432 3.78 -3.44 -13.96
N PHE A 433 2.85 -2.78 -14.65
CA PHE A 433 2.04 -1.71 -14.08
C PHE A 433 0.84 -2.23 -13.29
N ASP A 434 0.23 -3.34 -13.73
CA ASP A 434 -0.81 -4.02 -12.95
C ASP A 434 -0.30 -4.40 -11.56
N ILE A 435 0.94 -4.92 -11.48
CA ILE A 435 1.58 -5.28 -10.22
C ILE A 435 1.89 -4.01 -9.40
N ILE A 436 2.45 -2.96 -10.01
CA ILE A 436 2.77 -1.68 -9.34
C ILE A 436 1.49 -1.01 -8.78
N PHE A 437 0.44 -0.92 -9.60
CA PHE A 437 -0.83 -0.31 -9.19
C PHE A 437 -1.54 -1.13 -8.12
N GLY A 438 -1.53 -2.45 -8.27
CA GLY A 438 -2.08 -3.38 -7.28
C GLY A 438 -1.35 -3.28 -5.94
N ALA A 439 -0.02 -3.28 -5.95
CA ALA A 439 0.80 -3.11 -4.76
C ALA A 439 0.52 -1.76 -4.06
N SER A 440 0.42 -0.68 -4.84
CA SER A 440 0.07 0.64 -4.30
C SER A 440 -1.35 0.69 -3.70
N LYS A 441 -2.33 0.03 -4.35
CA LYS A 441 -3.71 -0.04 -3.83
C LYS A 441 -3.79 -0.83 -2.53
N LEU A 442 -3.07 -1.94 -2.43
CA LEU A 442 -2.96 -2.74 -1.19
C LEU A 442 -2.12 -2.03 -0.10
N GLY A 443 -1.53 -0.88 -0.40
CA GLY A 443 -0.65 -0.19 0.53
C GLY A 443 0.60 -0.99 0.89
N LEU A 444 1.15 -1.77 -0.06
CA LEU A 444 2.41 -2.48 0.15
C LEU A 444 3.58 -1.51 0.16
N LYS A 445 4.53 -1.73 1.08
CA LYS A 445 5.76 -0.95 1.12
C LYS A 445 6.64 -1.27 -0.07
N VAL A 446 6.89 -0.25 -0.90
CA VAL A 446 7.78 -0.36 -2.06
C VAL A 446 9.22 -0.06 -1.63
N VAL A 447 10.14 -0.94 -2.01
CA VAL A 447 11.59 -0.75 -1.89
C VAL A 447 12.25 -1.00 -3.23
N GLU A 448 13.21 -0.17 -3.60
CA GLU A 448 13.95 -0.32 -4.84
C GLU A 448 15.38 -0.77 -4.57
N ILE A 449 15.81 -1.80 -5.30
CA ILE A 449 17.17 -2.33 -5.22
C ILE A 449 17.96 -1.85 -6.44
N PRO A 450 19.07 -1.11 -6.24
CA PRO A 450 19.96 -0.73 -7.32
C PRO A 450 20.60 -1.97 -7.96
N ILE A 451 20.51 -2.03 -9.28
CA ILE A 451 21.15 -3.08 -10.08
C ILE A 451 22.11 -2.47 -11.09
N ARG A 452 23.22 -3.14 -11.36
CA ARG A 452 24.04 -2.85 -12.54
C ARG A 452 23.39 -3.48 -13.75
N TYR A 453 22.98 -2.64 -14.69
CA TYR A 453 22.33 -3.08 -15.91
C TYR A 453 23.40 -3.41 -16.94
N ALA A 454 23.51 -4.71 -17.27
CA ALA A 454 24.48 -5.24 -18.20
C ALA A 454 24.01 -5.09 -19.64
N LYS A 455 24.96 -5.11 -20.57
CA LYS A 455 24.65 -5.18 -22.01
C LYS A 455 24.05 -6.55 -22.36
N ARG A 456 23.02 -6.54 -23.20
CA ARG A 456 22.42 -7.77 -23.76
C ARG A 456 23.47 -8.53 -24.60
N THR A 457 23.57 -9.83 -24.39
CA THR A 457 24.53 -10.69 -25.11
C THR A 457 23.89 -11.47 -26.26
N TYR A 458 22.57 -11.69 -26.24
CA TYR A 458 21.83 -12.45 -27.26
C TYR A 458 20.45 -11.78 -27.50
N GLY A 459 19.93 -11.90 -28.73
CA GLY A 459 18.61 -11.42 -29.12
C GLY A 459 18.55 -9.90 -29.40
N GLU A 460 17.38 -9.44 -29.86
CA GLU A 460 17.12 -8.05 -30.18
C GLU A 460 16.06 -7.44 -29.26
N THR A 461 16.15 -6.12 -29.05
CA THR A 461 15.13 -5.37 -28.30
C THR A 461 13.79 -5.36 -29.03
N GLN A 462 12.74 -5.89 -28.40
CA GLN A 462 11.39 -5.92 -28.97
C GLN A 462 10.56 -4.67 -28.63
N ILE A 463 11.16 -3.63 -28.03
CA ILE A 463 10.48 -2.41 -27.57
C ILE A 463 10.50 -1.34 -28.66
N SER A 464 9.32 -0.97 -29.18
CA SER A 464 9.11 0.19 -30.04
C SER A 464 8.95 1.46 -29.18
N ARG A 465 9.92 2.36 -29.20
CA ARG A 465 10.03 3.54 -28.31
C ARG A 465 8.81 4.45 -28.34
N PHE A 466 8.36 4.88 -29.51
CA PHE A 466 7.23 5.82 -29.64
C PHE A 466 5.89 5.18 -29.29
N ARG A 467 5.65 3.97 -29.77
CA ARG A 467 4.40 3.25 -29.50
C ARG A 467 4.23 2.94 -28.02
N HIS A 468 5.28 2.47 -27.36
CA HIS A 468 5.25 2.18 -25.94
C HIS A 468 5.21 3.44 -25.09
N GLY A 469 5.84 4.55 -25.51
CA GLY A 469 5.74 5.85 -24.83
C GLY A 469 4.30 6.38 -24.78
N ILE A 470 3.55 6.30 -25.90
CA ILE A 470 2.13 6.68 -25.94
C ILE A 470 1.29 5.77 -25.04
N LEU A 471 1.58 4.48 -25.04
CA LEU A 471 0.89 3.52 -24.18
C LEU A 471 1.10 3.85 -22.70
N LEU A 472 2.33 4.15 -22.29
CA LEU A 472 2.66 4.57 -20.92
C LEU A 472 1.89 5.83 -20.50
N LEU A 473 1.79 6.84 -21.39
CA LEU A 473 0.99 8.04 -21.11
C LEU A 473 -0.50 7.72 -20.93
N ARG A 474 -1.05 6.81 -21.73
CA ARG A 474 -2.43 6.32 -21.56
C ARG A 474 -2.61 5.61 -20.19
N MET A 475 -1.63 4.81 -19.79
CA MET A 475 -1.65 4.15 -18.48
C MET A 475 -1.58 5.15 -17.32
N VAL A 476 -0.74 6.19 -17.43
CA VAL A 476 -0.69 7.28 -16.46
C VAL A 476 -2.04 7.98 -16.35
N ALA A 477 -2.65 8.34 -17.48
CA ALA A 477 -3.96 8.98 -17.50
C ALA A 477 -5.04 8.09 -16.87
N PHE A 478 -5.07 6.81 -17.23
CA PHE A 478 -5.98 5.84 -16.64
C PHE A 478 -5.79 5.71 -15.12
N ALA A 479 -4.53 5.54 -14.67
CA ALA A 479 -4.21 5.43 -13.26
C ALA A 479 -4.53 6.71 -12.48
N PHE A 480 -4.37 7.89 -13.08
CA PHE A 480 -4.80 9.15 -12.48
C PHE A 480 -6.29 9.14 -12.13
N PHE A 481 -7.15 8.72 -13.06
CA PHE A 481 -8.60 8.63 -12.80
C PHE A 481 -8.96 7.57 -11.76
N ARG A 482 -8.17 6.53 -11.60
CA ARG A 482 -8.42 5.43 -10.66
C ARG A 482 -7.79 5.61 -9.28
N ILE A 483 -6.78 6.47 -9.14
CA ILE A 483 -6.02 6.64 -7.89
C ILE A 483 -6.16 8.06 -7.33
N LYS A 484 -5.99 9.07 -8.18
CA LYS A 484 -5.98 10.48 -7.74
C LYS A 484 -7.34 11.16 -7.91
N ALA A 485 -7.97 11.00 -9.05
CA ALA A 485 -9.25 11.62 -9.37
C ALA A 485 -10.42 10.68 -9.02
N LEU A 486 -10.45 10.21 -7.79
CA LEU A 486 -11.52 9.38 -7.24
C LEU A 486 -12.82 10.15 -7.06
#